data_800b0d00783e680d73b49426ae75d6e5
#
_entry.id   800b0d00783e680d73b49426ae75d6e5
#
_cell.length_a   1.000
_cell.length_b   1.000
_cell.length_c   1.000
_cell.angle_alpha   90.00
_cell.angle_beta   90.00
_cell.angle_gamma   90.00
#
_symmetry.space_group_name_H-M   'P 1'
#
loop_
_entity.id
_entity.type
_entity.pdbx_description
1 polymer ?
#
loop_
_entity_poly.entity_id
_entity_poly.type
_entity_poly.pdbx_seq_one_letter_code
_entity_poly.pdbx_strand_id
1 'polypeptide(L)'
;MKENNKKFKSLGVNALLNAFKSSLSVLFPLITYPYAFRILHVEGMGKVNYATSIVSYFSLIATLGVSTYAVREGAKLRDRKDDFEKFSNQIFSLNVFTTLIAYTALTISLVFVNQFREYRMLIALSSLTIAFTTLGVEWLNTIFEDYLYITIRSIITHIISLILLFLFVKNENDYYTYASLSVITTAVICILNWVNCRKYVKLRIVRSIDIKKHAKPILTLFANSIATTIYVSADTTMLGWISGDYYV
;
A
#
# COMPACT_ATOMS: atom_id res chain seq x y z
N MET A 1 -20.87 6.19 33.65
CA MET A 1 -19.77 6.80 32.91
C MET A 1 -18.48 6.09 33.32
N LYS A 2 -18.02 5.15 32.53
CA LYS A 2 -16.68 4.56 32.71
C LYS A 2 -15.74 5.35 31.79
N GLU A 3 -14.93 6.20 32.38
CA GLU A 3 -13.80 6.85 31.72
C GLU A 3 -12.89 5.77 31.16
N ASN A 4 -12.90 5.67 29.85
CA ASN A 4 -12.00 4.77 29.11
C ASN A 4 -10.64 5.48 29.04
N ASN A 5 -9.90 5.46 30.13
CA ASN A 5 -8.52 5.95 30.22
C ASN A 5 -7.63 5.02 29.34
N LYS A 6 -7.76 5.14 28.00
CA LYS A 6 -6.74 4.62 27.11
C LYS A 6 -5.50 5.47 27.36
N LYS A 7 -4.59 4.97 28.22
CA LYS A 7 -3.25 5.53 28.38
C LYS A 7 -2.63 5.63 27.00
N PHE A 8 -2.59 6.83 26.43
CA PHE A 8 -1.73 7.11 25.28
C PHE A 8 -0.32 6.70 25.70
N LYS A 9 0.28 5.80 24.97
CA LYS A 9 1.67 5.45 25.19
C LYS A 9 2.48 6.74 25.07
N SER A 10 3.55 6.86 25.87
CA SER A 10 4.37 8.07 25.85
C SER A 10 4.83 8.34 24.40
N LEU A 11 4.90 9.59 24.01
CA LEU A 11 5.34 10.04 22.70
C LEU A 11 6.66 9.35 22.29
N GLY A 12 7.58 9.18 23.26
CA GLY A 12 8.84 8.48 23.04
C GLY A 12 8.69 7.01 22.67
N VAL A 13 7.76 6.28 23.30
CA VAL A 13 7.48 4.86 22.94
C VAL A 13 6.89 4.77 21.54
N ASN A 14 5.97 5.64 21.17
CA ASN A 14 5.38 5.66 19.83
C ASN A 14 6.42 6.01 18.76
N ALA A 15 7.31 6.97 19.04
CA ALA A 15 8.41 7.33 18.14
C ALA A 15 9.37 6.16 17.95
N LEU A 16 9.74 5.45 19.02
CA LEU A 16 10.62 4.30 18.98
C LEU A 16 10.00 3.11 18.20
N LEU A 17 8.72 2.84 18.41
CA LEU A 17 7.99 1.81 17.66
C LEU A 17 7.90 2.14 16.17
N ASN A 18 7.67 3.41 15.83
CA ASN A 18 7.63 3.84 14.45
C ASN A 18 9.02 3.78 13.79
N ALA A 19 10.08 4.17 14.49
CA ALA A 19 11.45 4.04 14.03
C ALA A 19 11.82 2.56 13.80
N PHE A 20 11.42 1.66 14.72
CA PHE A 20 11.64 0.22 14.57
C PHE A 20 10.88 -0.35 13.36
N LYS A 21 9.60 0.03 13.15
CA LYS A 21 8.84 -0.32 11.94
C LYS A 21 9.58 0.14 10.67
N SER A 22 10.06 1.37 10.67
CA SER A 22 10.79 1.94 9.52
C SER A 22 12.11 1.21 9.26
N SER A 23 12.83 0.83 10.30
CA SER A 23 14.04 0.00 10.15
C SER A 23 13.73 -1.36 9.55
N LEU A 24 12.63 -2.02 9.95
CA LEU A 24 12.22 -3.29 9.37
C LEU A 24 11.90 -3.18 7.87
N SER A 25 11.31 -2.06 7.43
CA SER A 25 11.00 -1.85 6.02
C SER A 25 12.25 -1.71 5.14
N VAL A 26 13.41 -1.39 5.72
CA VAL A 26 14.71 -1.36 5.05
C VAL A 26 15.44 -2.70 5.19
N LEU A 27 15.43 -3.29 6.38
CA LEU A 27 16.15 -4.55 6.65
C LEU A 27 15.53 -5.75 5.92
N PHE A 28 14.19 -5.76 5.77
CA PHE A 28 13.51 -6.86 5.09
C PHE A 28 13.93 -7.01 3.62
N PRO A 29 13.93 -5.97 2.78
CA PRO A 29 14.47 -6.03 1.43
C PRO A 29 15.95 -6.45 1.37
N LEU A 30 16.79 -6.02 2.31
CA LEU A 30 18.19 -6.41 2.35
C LEU A 30 18.40 -7.93 2.48
N ILE A 31 17.44 -8.65 3.04
CA ILE A 31 17.46 -10.12 3.14
C ILE A 31 16.79 -10.75 1.93
N THR A 32 15.64 -10.23 1.53
CA THR A 32 14.81 -10.84 0.49
C THR A 32 15.34 -10.62 -0.91
N TYR A 33 15.87 -9.43 -1.24
CA TYR A 33 16.38 -9.13 -2.56
C TYR A 33 17.59 -10.00 -2.96
N PRO A 34 18.65 -10.17 -2.15
CA PRO A 34 19.78 -11.02 -2.53
C PRO A 34 19.37 -12.48 -2.79
N TYR A 35 18.45 -13.00 -1.98
CA TYR A 35 17.92 -14.33 -2.18
C TYR A 35 17.12 -14.45 -3.49
N ALA A 36 16.18 -13.51 -3.71
CA ALA A 36 15.35 -13.49 -4.90
C ALA A 36 16.20 -13.34 -6.18
N PHE A 37 17.18 -12.43 -6.20
CA PHE A 37 18.10 -12.29 -7.33
C PHE A 37 18.91 -13.54 -7.60
N ARG A 38 19.33 -14.27 -6.56
CA ARG A 38 20.08 -15.50 -6.71
C ARG A 38 19.24 -16.61 -7.36
N ILE A 39 17.94 -16.68 -7.09
CA ILE A 39 17.05 -17.75 -7.57
C ILE A 39 16.41 -17.38 -8.90
N LEU A 40 15.84 -16.17 -9.00
CA LEU A 40 15.07 -15.71 -10.15
C LEU A 40 15.96 -15.12 -11.27
N HIS A 41 17.23 -14.91 -10.98
CA HIS A 41 18.17 -14.21 -11.83
C HIS A 41 17.71 -12.79 -12.20
N VAL A 42 18.52 -12.10 -13.01
CA VAL A 42 18.23 -10.71 -13.42
C VAL A 42 16.94 -10.62 -14.23
N GLU A 43 16.69 -11.57 -15.12
CA GLU A 43 15.51 -11.58 -15.98
C GLU A 43 14.21 -11.72 -15.19
N GLY A 44 14.10 -12.70 -14.28
CA GLY A 44 12.89 -12.88 -13.45
C GLY A 44 12.62 -11.72 -12.53
N MET A 45 13.67 -11.15 -11.91
CA MET A 45 13.56 -9.95 -11.07
C MET A 45 13.18 -8.73 -11.90
N GLY A 46 13.75 -8.56 -13.08
CA GLY A 46 13.42 -7.48 -14.00
C GLY A 46 11.95 -7.48 -14.38
N LYS A 47 11.38 -8.64 -14.72
CA LYS A 47 9.95 -8.81 -15.03
C LYS A 47 9.07 -8.32 -13.85
N VAL A 48 9.40 -8.74 -12.62
CA VAL A 48 8.64 -8.34 -11.44
C VAL A 48 8.79 -6.85 -11.14
N ASN A 49 10.01 -6.32 -11.21
CA ASN A 49 10.28 -4.91 -10.96
C ASN A 49 9.56 -4.02 -11.98
N TYR A 50 9.60 -4.39 -13.28
CA TYR A 50 8.87 -3.69 -14.32
C TYR A 50 7.36 -3.68 -14.05
N ALA A 51 6.76 -4.85 -13.78
CA ALA A 51 5.33 -4.94 -13.46
C ALA A 51 4.96 -4.09 -12.23
N THR A 52 5.79 -4.14 -11.18
CA THR A 52 5.57 -3.39 -9.96
C THR A 52 5.72 -1.88 -10.18
N SER A 53 6.65 -1.44 -11.03
CA SER A 53 6.81 -0.02 -11.38
C SER A 53 5.57 0.51 -12.10
N ILE A 54 5.01 -0.25 -13.04
CA ILE A 54 3.74 0.11 -13.71
C ILE A 54 2.61 0.20 -12.69
N VAL A 55 2.45 -0.80 -11.82
CA VAL A 55 1.41 -0.82 -10.77
C VAL A 55 1.55 0.37 -9.83
N SER A 56 2.78 0.85 -9.56
CA SER A 56 3.01 2.00 -8.66
C SER A 56 2.35 3.30 -9.16
N TYR A 57 2.33 3.55 -10.48
CA TYR A 57 1.63 4.72 -11.04
C TYR A 57 0.12 4.64 -10.85
N PHE A 58 -0.47 3.47 -11.05
CA PHE A 58 -1.91 3.29 -10.81
C PHE A 58 -2.25 3.29 -9.31
N SER A 59 -1.35 2.80 -8.47
CA SER A 59 -1.46 2.92 -7.01
C SER A 59 -1.45 4.39 -6.57
N LEU A 60 -0.63 5.22 -7.19
CA LEU A 60 -0.61 6.66 -6.96
C LEU A 60 -1.98 7.31 -7.25
N ILE A 61 -2.61 6.95 -8.37
CA ILE A 61 -3.97 7.40 -8.72
C ILE A 61 -4.99 6.89 -7.70
N ALA A 62 -4.91 5.63 -7.30
CA ALA A 62 -5.83 5.03 -6.34
C ALA A 62 -5.75 5.68 -4.96
N THR A 63 -4.53 5.93 -4.47
CA THR A 63 -4.32 6.51 -3.13
C THR A 63 -4.50 8.01 -3.08
N LEU A 64 -4.21 8.74 -4.17
CA LEU A 64 -4.40 10.18 -4.37
C LEU A 64 -3.95 11.06 -3.16
N GLY A 65 -2.99 10.60 -2.35
CA GLY A 65 -2.60 11.30 -1.11
C GLY A 65 -3.65 11.23 0.02
N VAL A 66 -4.71 10.44 -0.16
CA VAL A 66 -5.83 10.30 0.79
C VAL A 66 -5.36 9.85 2.16
N SER A 67 -4.41 8.90 2.24
CA SER A 67 -3.93 8.38 3.53
C SER A 67 -3.28 9.47 4.38
N THR A 68 -2.42 10.31 3.81
CA THR A 68 -1.77 11.42 4.52
C THR A 68 -2.80 12.47 4.98
N TYR A 69 -3.75 12.79 4.10
CA TYR A 69 -4.86 13.68 4.43
C TYR A 69 -5.72 13.13 5.56
N ALA A 70 -6.08 11.84 5.48
CA ALA A 70 -6.90 11.16 6.48
C ALA A 70 -6.25 11.19 7.87
N VAL A 71 -4.95 10.92 7.96
CA VAL A 71 -4.21 10.97 9.23
C VAL A 71 -4.22 12.39 9.79
N ARG A 72 -3.89 13.40 8.97
CA ARG A 72 -3.80 14.78 9.39
C ARG A 72 -5.13 15.35 9.90
N GLU A 73 -6.20 15.17 9.14
CA GLU A 73 -7.52 15.74 9.50
C GLU A 73 -8.29 14.83 10.46
N GLY A 74 -8.14 13.50 10.33
CA GLY A 74 -8.76 12.54 11.23
C GLY A 74 -8.25 12.64 12.66
N ALA A 75 -6.96 12.92 12.85
CA ALA A 75 -6.39 13.15 14.18
C ALA A 75 -7.06 14.32 14.94
N LYS A 76 -7.51 15.36 14.22
CA LYS A 76 -8.23 16.50 14.81
C LYS A 76 -9.67 16.15 15.24
N LEU A 77 -10.23 15.08 14.68
CA LEU A 77 -11.61 14.67 14.85
C LEU A 77 -11.76 13.44 15.75
N ARG A 78 -10.67 12.75 16.10
CA ARG A 78 -10.69 11.43 16.76
C ARG A 78 -11.46 11.40 18.09
N ASP A 79 -11.51 12.54 18.80
CA ASP A 79 -12.20 12.65 20.10
C ASP A 79 -13.70 12.94 19.94
N ARG A 80 -14.15 13.33 18.73
CA ARG A 80 -15.56 13.61 18.40
C ARG A 80 -16.12 12.48 17.55
N LYS A 81 -16.71 11.48 18.22
CA LYS A 81 -17.10 10.20 17.59
C LYS A 81 -17.94 10.34 16.33
N ASP A 82 -18.98 11.17 16.36
CA ASP A 82 -19.92 11.31 15.23
C ASP A 82 -19.26 12.01 14.02
N ASP A 83 -18.49 13.08 14.30
CA ASP A 83 -17.73 13.79 13.25
C ASP A 83 -16.65 12.89 12.65
N PHE A 84 -15.97 12.09 13.49
CA PHE A 84 -14.95 11.16 13.05
C PHE A 84 -15.54 10.03 12.20
N GLU A 85 -16.69 9.45 12.59
CA GLU A 85 -17.36 8.41 11.82
C GLU A 85 -17.80 8.94 10.44
N LYS A 86 -18.41 10.12 10.41
CA LYS A 86 -18.81 10.78 9.15
C LYS A 86 -17.60 11.06 8.25
N PHE A 87 -16.53 11.62 8.79
CA PHE A 87 -15.29 11.90 8.08
C PHE A 87 -14.68 10.60 7.53
N SER A 88 -14.53 9.57 8.36
CA SER A 88 -13.93 8.30 7.97
C SER A 88 -14.69 7.60 6.86
N ASN A 89 -16.03 7.65 6.90
CA ASN A 89 -16.88 7.06 5.87
C ASN A 89 -16.76 7.82 4.53
N GLN A 90 -16.65 9.16 4.57
CA GLN A 90 -16.43 9.96 3.35
C GLN A 90 -15.05 9.66 2.73
N ILE A 91 -14.00 9.61 3.56
CA ILE A 91 -12.63 9.33 3.11
C ILE A 91 -12.51 7.92 2.53
N PHE A 92 -13.10 6.93 3.21
CA PHE A 92 -13.12 5.56 2.70
C PHE A 92 -13.85 5.46 1.35
N SER A 93 -15.02 6.10 1.23
CA SER A 93 -15.80 6.11 -0.01
C SER A 93 -15.04 6.80 -1.15
N LEU A 94 -14.37 7.91 -0.86
CA LEU A 94 -13.53 8.60 -1.83
C LEU A 94 -12.39 7.70 -2.31
N ASN A 95 -11.72 7.00 -1.39
CA ASN A 95 -10.60 6.11 -1.71
C ASN A 95 -11.05 4.90 -2.53
N VAL A 96 -12.24 4.33 -2.25
CA VAL A 96 -12.85 3.28 -3.10
C VAL A 96 -13.11 3.82 -4.50
N PHE A 97 -13.66 5.03 -4.63
CA PHE A 97 -13.96 5.65 -5.93
C PHE A 97 -12.69 5.90 -6.75
N THR A 98 -11.63 6.46 -6.14
CA THR A 98 -10.35 6.67 -6.83
C THR A 98 -9.68 5.36 -7.22
N THR A 99 -9.84 4.30 -6.41
CA THR A 99 -9.37 2.95 -6.74
C THR A 99 -10.08 2.39 -7.97
N LEU A 100 -11.39 2.58 -8.10
CA LEU A 100 -12.14 2.17 -9.30
C LEU A 100 -11.66 2.92 -10.54
N ILE A 101 -11.40 4.22 -10.45
CA ILE A 101 -10.79 5.00 -11.54
C ILE A 101 -9.42 4.42 -11.92
N ALA A 102 -8.58 4.14 -10.94
CA ALA A 102 -7.25 3.57 -11.18
C ALA A 102 -7.32 2.22 -11.88
N TYR A 103 -8.23 1.32 -11.46
CA TYR A 103 -8.44 0.03 -12.13
C TYR A 103 -9.00 0.17 -13.54
N THR A 104 -9.90 1.12 -13.77
CA THR A 104 -10.42 1.40 -15.11
C THR A 104 -9.27 1.86 -16.03
N ALA A 105 -8.45 2.80 -15.56
CA ALA A 105 -7.28 3.27 -16.30
C ALA A 105 -6.26 2.15 -16.54
N LEU A 106 -5.98 1.31 -15.54
CA LEU A 106 -5.09 0.15 -15.67
C LEU A 106 -5.63 -0.83 -16.73
N THR A 107 -6.92 -1.18 -16.68
CA THR A 107 -7.53 -2.11 -17.64
C THR A 107 -7.44 -1.56 -19.06
N ILE A 108 -7.73 -0.28 -19.27
CA ILE A 108 -7.57 0.38 -20.56
C ILE A 108 -6.11 0.29 -21.01
N SER A 109 -5.16 0.60 -20.14
CA SER A 109 -3.73 0.53 -20.46
C SER A 109 -3.27 -0.88 -20.82
N LEU A 110 -3.73 -1.92 -20.12
CA LEU A 110 -3.43 -3.32 -20.42
C LEU A 110 -3.97 -3.78 -21.77
N VAL A 111 -5.04 -3.16 -22.28
CA VAL A 111 -5.60 -3.48 -23.60
C VAL A 111 -4.86 -2.75 -24.71
N PHE A 112 -4.60 -1.45 -24.54
CA PHE A 112 -4.14 -0.58 -25.62
C PHE A 112 -2.61 -0.42 -25.70
N VAL A 113 -1.88 -0.65 -24.59
CA VAL A 113 -0.42 -0.50 -24.57
C VAL A 113 0.24 -1.83 -24.96
N ASN A 114 0.83 -1.88 -26.14
CA ASN A 114 1.45 -3.09 -26.69
C ASN A 114 2.60 -3.61 -25.80
N GLN A 115 3.40 -2.73 -25.22
CA GLN A 115 4.52 -3.05 -24.34
C GLN A 115 4.10 -3.83 -23.09
N PHE A 116 2.83 -3.70 -22.65
CA PHE A 116 2.31 -4.45 -21.49
C PHE A 116 1.88 -5.87 -21.87
N ARG A 117 1.84 -6.20 -23.16
CA ARG A 117 1.23 -7.44 -23.64
C ARG A 117 1.89 -8.70 -23.06
N GLU A 118 3.20 -8.69 -22.98
CA GLU A 118 4.00 -9.80 -22.42
C GLU A 118 3.82 -9.90 -20.90
N TYR A 119 3.67 -8.78 -20.20
CA TYR A 119 3.62 -8.70 -18.73
C TYR A 119 2.20 -8.60 -18.17
N ARG A 120 1.16 -8.72 -19.02
CA ARG A 120 -0.26 -8.50 -18.62
C ARG A 120 -0.65 -9.26 -17.37
N MET A 121 -0.31 -10.55 -17.34
CA MET A 121 -0.67 -11.43 -16.22
C MET A 121 0.05 -11.00 -14.94
N LEU A 122 1.33 -10.64 -15.04
CA LEU A 122 2.13 -10.20 -13.90
C LEU A 122 1.67 -8.83 -13.38
N ILE A 123 1.36 -7.88 -14.28
CA ILE A 123 0.79 -6.57 -13.91
C ILE A 123 -0.59 -6.76 -13.27
N ALA A 124 -1.47 -7.59 -13.84
CA ALA A 124 -2.78 -7.88 -13.29
C ALA A 124 -2.68 -8.50 -11.88
N LEU A 125 -1.80 -9.48 -11.69
CA LEU A 125 -1.53 -10.09 -10.40
C LEU A 125 -1.03 -9.05 -9.39
N SER A 126 0.01 -8.31 -9.74
CA SER A 126 0.61 -7.28 -8.86
C SER A 126 -0.36 -6.16 -8.55
N SER A 127 -1.29 -5.83 -9.45
CA SER A 127 -2.30 -4.78 -9.25
C SER A 127 -3.25 -5.06 -8.09
N LEU A 128 -3.44 -6.32 -7.67
CA LEU A 128 -4.24 -6.66 -6.50
C LEU A 128 -3.73 -5.96 -5.22
N THR A 129 -2.45 -5.63 -5.16
CA THR A 129 -1.89 -4.83 -4.06
C THR A 129 -2.55 -3.46 -3.94
N ILE A 130 -2.99 -2.85 -5.05
CA ILE A 130 -3.70 -1.56 -5.05
C ILE A 130 -5.00 -1.70 -4.23
N ALA A 131 -5.83 -2.72 -4.54
CA ALA A 131 -7.08 -2.94 -3.83
C ALA A 131 -6.85 -3.21 -2.34
N PHE A 132 -5.93 -4.10 -2.00
CA PHE A 132 -5.64 -4.44 -0.61
C PHE A 132 -5.04 -3.27 0.17
N THR A 133 -4.23 -2.42 -0.45
CA THR A 133 -3.70 -1.21 0.18
C THR A 133 -4.82 -0.19 0.45
N THR A 134 -5.69 0.04 -0.54
CA THR A 134 -6.81 0.97 -0.40
C THR A 134 -7.83 0.49 0.64
N LEU A 135 -8.24 -0.76 0.53
CA LEU A 135 -9.17 -1.38 1.46
C LEU A 135 -8.54 -1.64 2.84
N GLY A 136 -7.22 -1.66 2.92
CA GLY A 136 -6.47 -1.94 4.14
C GLY A 136 -6.57 -0.88 5.23
N VAL A 137 -7.07 0.32 4.92
CA VAL A 137 -7.38 1.44 5.84
C VAL A 137 -6.37 1.66 6.97
N GLU A 138 -5.08 1.48 6.68
CA GLU A 138 -3.98 1.61 7.66
C GLU A 138 -3.95 2.98 8.34
N TRP A 139 -4.41 4.02 7.65
CA TRP A 139 -4.50 5.38 8.19
C TRP A 139 -5.33 5.48 9.48
N LEU A 140 -6.32 4.59 9.69
CA LEU A 140 -7.08 4.54 10.94
C LEU A 140 -6.19 4.19 12.14
N ASN A 141 -5.35 3.16 12.00
CA ASN A 141 -4.44 2.77 13.07
C ASN A 141 -3.44 3.89 13.39
N THR A 142 -3.02 4.64 12.37
CA THR A 142 -2.10 5.78 12.52
C THR A 142 -2.78 6.96 13.23
N ILE A 143 -4.06 7.27 12.92
CA ILE A 143 -4.83 8.31 13.60
C ILE A 143 -4.92 8.05 15.11
N PHE A 144 -5.13 6.78 15.49
CA PHE A 144 -5.23 6.37 16.89
C PHE A 144 -3.87 6.04 17.53
N GLU A 145 -2.77 6.31 16.83
CA GLU A 145 -1.40 6.09 17.32
C GLU A 145 -1.17 4.64 17.82
N ASP A 146 -1.86 3.65 17.19
CA ASP A 146 -1.74 2.24 17.57
C ASP A 146 -0.47 1.61 16.97
N TYR A 147 0.67 2.28 17.20
CA TYR A 147 1.96 1.86 16.64
C TYR A 147 2.41 0.49 17.13
N LEU A 148 2.00 0.07 18.34
CA LEU A 148 2.31 -1.28 18.82
C LEU A 148 1.66 -2.33 17.91
N TYR A 149 0.38 -2.17 17.60
CA TYR A 149 -0.33 -3.07 16.69
C TYR A 149 0.31 -3.06 15.31
N ILE A 150 0.59 -1.87 14.76
CA ILE A 150 1.22 -1.72 13.45
C ILE A 150 2.57 -2.45 13.43
N THR A 151 3.40 -2.28 14.47
CA THR A 151 4.74 -2.88 14.55
C THR A 151 4.67 -4.39 14.67
N ILE A 152 3.87 -4.93 15.60
CA ILE A 152 3.73 -6.40 15.80
C ILE A 152 3.18 -7.05 14.51
N ARG A 153 2.15 -6.48 13.92
CA ARG A 153 1.59 -6.95 12.65
C ARG A 153 2.66 -6.98 11.56
N SER A 154 3.45 -5.88 11.41
CA SER A 154 4.51 -5.80 10.40
C SER A 154 5.59 -6.88 10.61
N ILE A 155 6.02 -7.10 11.85
CA ILE A 155 7.00 -8.15 12.16
C ILE A 155 6.46 -9.52 11.74
N ILE A 156 5.25 -9.86 12.18
CA ILE A 156 4.63 -11.17 11.88
C ILE A 156 4.48 -11.36 10.37
N THR A 157 3.97 -10.35 9.66
CA THR A 157 3.77 -10.46 8.20
C THR A 157 5.08 -10.55 7.44
N HIS A 158 6.13 -9.85 7.86
CA HIS A 158 7.46 -9.96 7.25
C HIS A 158 8.08 -11.33 7.50
N ILE A 159 8.00 -11.87 8.72
CA ILE A 159 8.50 -13.22 9.02
C ILE A 159 7.78 -14.27 8.18
N ILE A 160 6.44 -14.20 8.11
CA ILE A 160 5.64 -15.13 7.29
C ILE A 160 6.04 -15.01 5.81
N SER A 161 6.15 -13.78 5.28
CA SER A 161 6.56 -13.54 3.90
C SER A 161 7.94 -14.13 3.60
N LEU A 162 8.88 -14.02 4.55
CA LEU A 162 10.24 -14.57 4.40
C LEU A 162 10.22 -16.11 4.39
N ILE A 163 9.44 -16.71 5.27
CA ILE A 163 9.25 -18.17 5.29
C ILE A 163 8.64 -18.65 3.97
N LEU A 164 7.59 -17.98 3.49
CA LEU A 164 6.95 -18.32 2.22
C LEU A 164 7.90 -18.13 1.03
N LEU A 165 8.74 -17.09 1.05
CA LEU A 165 9.76 -16.87 0.04
C LEU A 165 10.70 -18.07 -0.05
N PHE A 166 11.27 -18.50 1.06
CA PHE A 166 12.21 -19.64 1.08
C PHE A 166 11.54 -20.99 0.76
N LEU A 167 10.25 -21.14 1.04
CA LEU A 167 9.52 -22.38 0.77
C LEU A 167 9.11 -22.51 -0.71
N PHE A 168 8.66 -21.42 -1.32
CA PHE A 168 7.97 -21.46 -2.61
C PHE A 168 8.77 -20.89 -3.79
N VAL A 169 9.79 -20.08 -3.55
CA VAL A 169 10.62 -19.50 -4.62
C VAL A 169 11.94 -20.26 -4.65
N LYS A 170 12.05 -21.22 -5.59
CA LYS A 170 13.20 -22.15 -5.71
C LYS A 170 13.80 -22.21 -7.10
N ASN A 171 13.06 -21.81 -8.12
CA ASN A 171 13.43 -21.91 -9.52
C ASN A 171 13.37 -20.54 -10.20
N GLU A 172 14.08 -20.37 -11.28
CA GLU A 172 14.10 -19.13 -12.07
C GLU A 172 12.73 -18.70 -12.61
N ASN A 173 11.83 -19.66 -12.84
CA ASN A 173 10.47 -19.41 -13.33
C ASN A 173 9.46 -19.05 -12.25
N ASP A 174 9.87 -19.03 -10.97
CA ASP A 174 8.97 -18.75 -9.84
C ASP A 174 8.71 -17.24 -9.61
N TYR A 175 8.94 -16.40 -10.64
CA TYR A 175 8.72 -14.94 -10.53
C TYR A 175 7.23 -14.59 -10.32
N TYR A 176 6.28 -15.36 -10.84
CA TYR A 176 4.86 -15.21 -10.50
C TYR A 176 4.59 -15.53 -9.02
N THR A 177 5.20 -16.59 -8.51
CA THR A 177 5.12 -16.94 -7.10
C THR A 177 5.68 -15.84 -6.23
N TYR A 178 6.85 -15.29 -6.60
CA TYR A 178 7.46 -14.17 -5.91
C TYR A 178 6.56 -12.92 -5.89
N ALA A 179 5.99 -12.53 -7.03
CA ALA A 179 5.03 -11.44 -7.10
C ALA A 179 3.78 -11.70 -6.24
N SER A 180 3.28 -12.95 -6.24
CA SER A 180 2.13 -13.37 -5.41
C SER A 180 2.38 -13.20 -3.92
N LEU A 181 3.61 -13.38 -3.43
CA LEU A 181 3.95 -13.19 -2.01
C LEU A 181 3.68 -11.76 -1.55
N SER A 182 3.99 -10.75 -2.38
CA SER A 182 3.67 -9.35 -2.08
C SER A 182 2.16 -9.12 -1.99
N VAL A 183 1.40 -9.73 -2.90
CA VAL A 183 -0.07 -9.67 -2.92
C VAL A 183 -0.65 -10.31 -1.66
N ILE A 184 -0.21 -11.54 -1.32
CA ILE A 184 -0.65 -12.28 -0.13
C ILE A 184 -0.34 -11.48 1.14
N THR A 185 0.88 -10.96 1.26
CA THR A 185 1.29 -10.16 2.42
C THR A 185 0.38 -8.93 2.59
N THR A 186 0.12 -8.22 1.50
CA THR A 186 -0.76 -7.03 1.51
C THR A 186 -2.20 -7.40 1.82
N ALA A 187 -2.69 -8.53 1.33
CA ALA A 187 -4.03 -9.06 1.65
C ALA A 187 -4.17 -9.41 3.14
N VAL A 188 -3.18 -10.07 3.72
CA VAL A 188 -3.14 -10.39 5.16
C VAL A 188 -3.15 -9.11 5.99
N ILE A 189 -2.33 -8.13 5.62
CA ILE A 189 -2.32 -6.80 6.26
C ILE A 189 -3.70 -6.14 6.19
N CYS A 190 -4.35 -6.17 5.02
CA CYS A 190 -5.69 -5.64 4.83
C CYS A 190 -6.70 -6.30 5.78
N ILE A 191 -6.74 -7.63 5.84
CA ILE A 191 -7.65 -8.38 6.71
C ILE A 191 -7.42 -8.04 8.18
N LEU A 192 -6.17 -8.04 8.62
CA LEU A 192 -5.81 -7.69 10.00
C LEU A 192 -6.23 -6.26 10.35
N ASN A 193 -6.03 -5.31 9.44
CA ASN A 193 -6.47 -3.93 9.65
C ASN A 193 -8.00 -3.82 9.74
N TRP A 194 -8.74 -4.53 8.91
CA TRP A 194 -10.21 -4.57 8.97
C TRP A 194 -10.72 -5.10 10.31
N VAL A 195 -10.08 -6.12 10.86
CA VAL A 195 -10.42 -6.63 12.19
C VAL A 195 -10.15 -5.58 13.25
N ASN A 196 -8.99 -4.90 13.16
CA ASN A 196 -8.59 -3.90 14.14
C ASN A 196 -9.40 -2.60 14.05
N CYS A 197 -9.74 -2.13 12.84
CA CYS A 197 -10.44 -0.85 12.63
C CYS A 197 -11.85 -0.83 13.26
N ARG A 198 -12.50 -1.99 13.42
CA ARG A 198 -13.80 -2.13 14.08
C ARG A 198 -13.84 -1.61 15.51
N LYS A 199 -12.67 -1.49 16.14
CA LYS A 199 -12.54 -0.89 17.50
C LYS A 199 -12.79 0.62 17.48
N TYR A 200 -12.55 1.26 16.34
CA TYR A 200 -12.56 2.71 16.21
C TYR A 200 -13.81 3.23 15.51
N VAL A 201 -14.15 2.63 14.39
CA VAL A 201 -15.25 3.08 13.53
C VAL A 201 -15.84 1.95 12.72
N LYS A 202 -17.14 2.04 12.42
CA LYS A 202 -17.81 1.15 11.46
C LYS A 202 -17.78 1.82 10.09
N LEU A 203 -16.86 1.38 9.25
CA LEU A 203 -16.74 1.92 7.89
C LEU A 203 -17.91 1.48 7.01
N ARG A 204 -18.46 2.44 6.28
CA ARG A 204 -19.53 2.24 5.29
C ARG A 204 -19.27 3.10 4.07
N ILE A 205 -19.66 2.61 2.90
CA ILE A 205 -19.65 3.41 1.68
C ILE A 205 -20.84 4.37 1.73
N VAL A 206 -20.54 5.67 1.61
CA VAL A 206 -21.56 6.74 1.58
C VAL A 206 -21.52 7.45 0.23
N ARG A 207 -22.71 7.83 -0.27
CA ARG A 207 -22.82 8.56 -1.54
C ARG A 207 -22.60 10.07 -1.37
N SER A 208 -22.87 10.60 -0.19
CA SER A 208 -22.72 12.03 0.12
C SER A 208 -21.28 12.31 0.56
N ILE A 209 -20.42 12.63 -0.39
CA ILE A 209 -19.02 13.03 -0.15
C ILE A 209 -18.93 14.54 -0.38
N ASP A 210 -18.42 15.27 0.62
CA ASP A 210 -18.13 16.70 0.46
C ASP A 210 -16.82 16.90 -0.31
N ILE A 211 -16.88 16.70 -1.63
CA ILE A 211 -15.71 16.78 -2.52
C ILE A 211 -15.03 18.14 -2.40
N LYS A 212 -15.78 19.24 -2.30
CA LYS A 212 -15.22 20.60 -2.23
C LYS A 212 -14.31 20.78 -1.01
N LYS A 213 -14.71 20.19 0.13
CA LYS A 213 -13.95 20.22 1.38
C LYS A 213 -12.65 19.41 1.29
N HIS A 214 -12.71 18.25 0.65
CA HIS A 214 -11.60 17.28 0.65
C HIS A 214 -10.64 17.44 -0.55
N ALA A 215 -11.12 17.91 -1.72
CA ALA A 215 -10.35 17.92 -2.96
C ALA A 215 -9.08 18.78 -2.89
N LYS A 216 -9.19 20.04 -2.44
CA LYS A 216 -8.03 20.96 -2.43
C LYS A 216 -6.85 20.44 -1.59
N PRO A 217 -7.03 20.04 -0.32
CA PRO A 217 -5.94 19.48 0.48
C PRO A 217 -5.38 18.17 -0.09
N ILE A 218 -6.26 17.31 -0.60
CA ILE A 218 -5.86 16.03 -1.20
C ILE A 218 -5.00 16.26 -2.44
N LEU A 219 -5.40 17.14 -3.35
CA LEU A 219 -4.64 17.45 -4.56
C LEU A 219 -3.26 18.05 -4.25
N THR A 220 -3.14 18.86 -3.20
CA THR A 220 -1.83 19.38 -2.76
C THR A 220 -0.90 18.25 -2.30
N LEU A 221 -1.43 17.29 -1.51
CA LEU A 221 -0.66 16.13 -1.05
C LEU A 221 -0.36 15.15 -2.20
N PHE A 222 -1.28 15.05 -3.15
CA PHE A 222 -1.11 14.25 -4.36
C PHE A 222 0.05 14.74 -5.23
N ALA A 223 0.17 16.06 -5.43
CA ALA A 223 1.28 16.64 -6.19
C ALA A 223 2.65 16.25 -5.62
N ASN A 224 2.78 16.23 -4.29
CA ASN A 224 3.99 15.74 -3.64
C ASN A 224 4.23 14.24 -3.87
N SER A 225 3.16 13.43 -3.82
CA SER A 225 3.25 11.99 -4.07
C SER A 225 3.63 11.67 -5.53
N ILE A 226 3.15 12.47 -6.50
CA ILE A 226 3.55 12.36 -7.91
C ILE A 226 5.06 12.50 -8.04
N ALA A 227 5.62 13.58 -7.50
CA ALA A 227 7.05 13.84 -7.60
C ALA A 227 7.89 12.68 -7.03
N THR A 228 7.49 12.15 -5.87
CA THR A 228 8.16 11.01 -5.24
C THR A 228 8.04 9.73 -6.08
N THR A 229 6.84 9.42 -6.59
CA THR A 229 6.62 8.19 -7.37
C THR A 229 7.38 8.24 -8.70
N ILE A 230 7.36 9.37 -9.40
CA ILE A 230 8.14 9.55 -10.62
C ILE A 230 9.63 9.35 -10.32
N TYR A 231 10.14 10.00 -9.28
CA TYR A 231 11.55 9.88 -8.89
C TYR A 231 11.98 8.44 -8.62
N VAL A 232 11.13 7.65 -7.93
CA VAL A 232 11.47 6.27 -7.51
C VAL A 232 11.24 5.25 -8.64
N SER A 233 10.22 5.44 -9.48
CA SER A 233 9.76 4.40 -10.43
C SER A 233 10.10 4.70 -11.90
N ALA A 234 10.52 5.92 -12.23
CA ALA A 234 10.74 6.30 -13.62
C ALA A 234 11.90 5.51 -14.25
N ASP A 235 13.01 5.37 -13.54
CA ASP A 235 14.20 4.68 -14.05
C ASP A 235 13.86 3.24 -14.43
N THR A 236 13.21 2.50 -13.52
CA THR A 236 12.77 1.12 -13.73
C THR A 236 11.82 0.99 -14.92
N THR A 237 10.87 1.91 -15.02
CA THR A 237 9.89 1.91 -16.13
C THR A 237 10.55 2.22 -17.46
N MET A 238 11.43 3.22 -17.52
CA MET A 238 12.14 3.62 -18.74
C MET A 238 13.10 2.53 -19.22
N LEU A 239 13.86 1.91 -18.31
CA LEU A 239 14.75 0.80 -18.65
C LEU A 239 13.97 -0.39 -19.23
N GLY A 240 12.89 -0.80 -18.57
CA GLY A 240 12.04 -1.89 -19.07
C GLY A 240 11.37 -1.58 -20.41
N TRP A 241 11.05 -0.31 -20.67
CA TRP A 241 10.44 0.11 -21.93
C TRP A 241 11.44 0.17 -23.10
N ILE A 242 12.67 0.65 -22.85
CA ILE A 242 13.67 0.91 -23.89
C ILE A 242 14.57 -0.31 -24.11
N SER A 243 15.01 -0.96 -23.05
CA SER A 243 16.08 -1.97 -23.07
C SER A 243 15.60 -3.37 -22.71
N GLY A 244 14.34 -3.53 -22.31
CA GLY A 244 13.76 -4.79 -21.84
C GLY A 244 14.07 -5.08 -20.38
N ASP A 245 13.52 -6.19 -19.89
CA ASP A 245 13.54 -6.58 -18.48
C ASP A 245 14.93 -6.95 -17.94
N TYR A 246 15.88 -7.28 -18.79
CA TYR A 246 17.25 -7.62 -18.38
C TYR A 246 17.97 -6.45 -17.66
N TYR A 247 17.64 -5.21 -18.00
CA TYR A 247 18.27 -4.00 -17.44
C TYR A 247 17.49 -3.37 -16.26
N VAL A 248 16.35 -3.93 -15.89
CA VAL A 248 15.45 -3.51 -14.81
C VAL A 248 15.77 -4.23 -13.51
#